data_55a3d6b59a40706c2437ac3e963c86ad
#
_entry.id   55a3d6b59a40706c2437ac3e963c86ad
#
_cell.length_a   1.000
_cell.length_b   1.000
_cell.length_c   1.000
_cell.angle_alpha   90.00
_cell.angle_beta   90.00
_cell.angle_gamma   90.00
#
_symmetry.space_group_name_H-M   'P 1'
#
loop_
_entity.id
_entity.type
_entity.pdbx_description
1 polymer ?
#
loop_
_entity_poly.entity_id
_entity_poly.type
_entity_poly.pdbx_seq_one_letter_code
_entity_poly.pdbx_strand_id
1 'polypeptide(L)'
;MKNQTVSLHTFDTPFGKIPALKENGIIRAASIRYARSERFKMPVPLQYTETESVPDKTPVCPQNISPLLERLIGSTDPEKFEVDESPQFLTVTRPEAFSGNESLPVIVWIHGGSYEIGCGDLPTSDPAAWVKEQDIIVVSVSYRLGLFGFLGGDESRPANLGLFDMIEALKWIGKYISFFGGDPGNISLFGQSSGGDAVAHLMISEGTENLFRRVIIHSAPLGFRHKRQKMSAEFFRNTAFLKDEKEVLKMTEQYTKFLPSTLRYGLKSAMPFCLQYGYAPLCAEKDSLAMWRKNARQYDVLIGSNHDETSFYVKTAEKGIYTYLPERILDRIVRSTTVSIYEKPARIFAENYAQGGGNIYTFRIHSKIKNNPVGASHCVDLPLIFENREAWKHSELLKDIPWEHIRENGRKLRALWAEFARTGRISNDSERPEILELHKVPPGA
;
A
#
# COMPACT_ATOMS: atom_id res chain seq x y z
N MET A 1 -1.82 26.74 22.64
CA MET A 1 -2.06 26.31 21.25
C MET A 1 -1.43 27.38 20.36
N LYS A 2 -0.33 27.10 19.65
CA LYS A 2 0.20 28.05 18.65
C LYS A 2 -0.80 28.06 17.49
N ASN A 3 -1.28 29.24 17.10
CA ASN A 3 -2.11 29.39 15.90
C ASN A 3 -1.37 28.73 14.72
N GLN A 4 -1.92 27.63 14.21
CA GLN A 4 -1.41 26.98 13.02
C GLN A 4 -1.74 27.90 11.85
N THR A 5 -0.71 28.50 11.25
CA THR A 5 -0.90 29.36 10.07
C THR A 5 -1.00 28.45 8.86
N VAL A 6 -2.22 28.20 8.39
CA VAL A 6 -2.46 27.56 7.09
C VAL A 6 -2.36 28.66 6.03
N SER A 7 -1.56 28.46 5.00
CA SER A 7 -1.45 29.38 3.89
C SER A 7 -1.49 28.63 2.55
N LEU A 8 -1.88 29.34 1.50
CA LEU A 8 -1.89 28.80 0.14
C LEU A 8 -0.49 28.85 -0.45
N HIS A 9 -0.14 27.81 -1.16
CA HIS A 9 1.02 27.68 -2.02
C HIS A 9 0.55 27.27 -3.42
N THR A 10 1.34 27.53 -4.44
CA THR A 10 1.01 27.15 -5.81
C THR A 10 2.25 26.60 -6.49
N PHE A 11 2.14 25.46 -7.13
CA PHE A 11 3.16 24.90 -8.01
C PHE A 11 2.86 25.30 -9.45
N ASP A 12 3.84 25.87 -10.13
CA ASP A 12 3.77 26.15 -11.57
C ASP A 12 4.17 24.88 -12.32
N THR A 13 3.25 24.31 -13.09
CA THR A 13 3.46 23.08 -13.86
C THR A 13 3.13 23.29 -15.33
N PRO A 14 3.57 22.42 -16.24
CA PRO A 14 3.24 22.53 -17.67
C PRO A 14 1.75 22.44 -17.98
N PHE A 15 0.97 21.93 -17.03
CA PHE A 15 -0.49 21.77 -17.14
C PHE A 15 -1.28 22.76 -16.27
N GLY A 16 -0.64 23.85 -15.85
CA GLY A 16 -1.27 24.91 -15.09
C GLY A 16 -0.79 25.01 -13.65
N LYS A 17 -1.47 25.85 -12.90
CA LYS A 17 -1.15 26.14 -11.50
C LYS A 17 -1.86 25.11 -10.60
N ILE A 18 -1.09 24.36 -9.81
CA ILE A 18 -1.62 23.40 -8.86
C ILE A 18 -1.63 24.04 -7.47
N PRO A 19 -2.83 24.25 -6.88
CA PRO A 19 -2.94 24.76 -5.53
C PRO A 19 -2.46 23.72 -4.52
N ALA A 20 -1.86 24.20 -3.42
CA ALA A 20 -1.37 23.39 -2.33
C ALA A 20 -1.59 24.10 -1.00
N LEU A 21 -1.74 23.33 0.07
CA LEU A 21 -1.79 23.84 1.42
C LEU A 21 -0.40 23.75 2.06
N LYS A 22 0.02 24.87 2.62
CA LYS A 22 1.23 24.97 3.43
C LYS A 22 0.80 25.02 4.90
N GLU A 23 1.17 24.00 5.65
CA GLU A 23 0.83 23.86 7.06
C GLU A 23 1.88 23.04 7.82
N ASN A 24 2.14 23.41 9.05
CA ASN A 24 2.97 22.59 9.96
C ASN A 24 4.35 22.16 9.40
N GLY A 25 4.97 22.97 8.52
CA GLY A 25 6.28 22.69 7.93
C GLY A 25 6.25 21.73 6.72
N ILE A 26 5.06 21.48 6.17
CA ILE A 26 4.90 20.75 4.90
C ILE A 26 4.12 21.58 3.88
N ILE A 27 4.25 21.19 2.61
CA ILE A 27 3.40 21.65 1.51
C ILE A 27 2.73 20.41 0.91
N ARG A 28 1.39 20.46 0.79
CA ARG A 28 0.58 19.36 0.28
C ARG A 28 -0.28 19.79 -0.90
N ALA A 29 -0.02 19.22 -2.07
CA ALA A 29 -0.86 19.34 -3.26
C ALA A 29 -1.73 18.08 -3.35
N ALA A 30 -2.99 18.20 -2.94
CA ALA A 30 -3.91 17.07 -2.82
C ALA A 30 -4.76 16.89 -4.08
N SER A 31 -5.25 15.67 -4.26
CA SER A 31 -6.25 15.30 -5.27
C SER A 31 -5.87 15.71 -6.71
N ILE A 32 -4.60 15.51 -7.08
CA ILE A 32 -4.15 15.70 -8.46
C ILE A 32 -4.57 14.49 -9.28
N ARG A 33 -5.40 14.69 -10.31
CA ARG A 33 -5.82 13.61 -11.19
C ARG A 33 -4.68 13.24 -12.15
N TYR A 34 -4.29 11.95 -12.19
CA TYR A 34 -3.25 11.46 -13.09
C TYR A 34 -3.79 10.72 -14.33
N ALA A 35 -5.00 10.17 -14.23
CA ALA A 35 -5.68 9.49 -15.33
C ALA A 35 -7.20 9.57 -15.14
N ARG A 36 -7.96 9.13 -16.16
CA ARG A 36 -9.40 8.89 -16.11
C ARG A 36 -9.73 7.51 -16.64
N SER A 37 -10.82 6.93 -16.18
CA SER A 37 -11.34 5.71 -16.76
C SER A 37 -12.86 5.70 -16.75
N GLU A 38 -13.44 5.14 -17.80
CA GLU A 38 -14.81 4.64 -17.75
C GLU A 38 -14.85 3.34 -16.94
N ARG A 39 -16.04 2.96 -16.49
CA ARG A 39 -16.26 1.69 -15.78
C ARG A 39 -15.70 0.51 -16.57
N PHE A 40 -14.84 -0.29 -15.95
CA PHE A 40 -14.19 -1.48 -16.53
C PHE A 40 -13.37 -1.21 -17.81
N LYS A 41 -12.93 0.03 -18.04
CA LYS A 41 -12.02 0.36 -19.14
C LYS A 41 -10.62 0.64 -18.63
N MET A 42 -9.65 0.54 -19.55
CA MET A 42 -8.27 0.92 -19.27
C MET A 42 -8.17 2.38 -18.83
N PRO A 43 -7.24 2.72 -17.91
CA PRO A 43 -7.01 4.11 -17.57
C PRO A 43 -6.45 4.86 -18.78
N VAL A 44 -6.90 6.09 -18.98
CA VAL A 44 -6.40 6.99 -20.01
C VAL A 44 -5.65 8.13 -19.31
N PRO A 45 -4.34 8.31 -19.58
CA PRO A 45 -3.57 9.39 -18.99
C PRO A 45 -4.14 10.73 -19.39
N LEU A 46 -4.12 11.71 -18.48
CA LEU A 46 -4.61 13.03 -18.79
C LEU A 46 -3.70 13.74 -19.78
N GLN A 47 -4.32 14.32 -20.81
CA GLN A 47 -3.72 15.33 -21.63
C GLN A 47 -4.16 16.69 -21.07
N TYR A 48 -3.26 17.34 -20.34
CA TYR A 48 -3.56 18.62 -19.70
C TYR A 48 -3.64 19.75 -20.74
N THR A 49 -4.79 19.85 -21.37
CA THR A 49 -5.14 20.97 -22.25
C THR A 49 -5.92 22.05 -21.49
N GLU A 50 -6.46 21.70 -20.30
CA GLU A 50 -7.26 22.59 -19.46
C GLU A 50 -6.88 22.37 -17.98
N THR A 51 -6.99 23.42 -17.18
CA THR A 51 -6.79 23.32 -15.72
C THR A 51 -7.99 22.57 -15.12
N GLU A 52 -7.77 21.37 -14.63
CA GLU A 52 -8.79 20.65 -13.87
C GLU A 52 -8.99 21.32 -12.50
N SER A 53 -10.24 21.44 -12.06
CA SER A 53 -10.54 21.87 -10.71
C SER A 53 -10.12 20.79 -9.72
N VAL A 54 -9.44 21.19 -8.64
CA VAL A 54 -9.21 20.29 -7.51
C VAL A 54 -10.56 20.00 -6.85
N PRO A 55 -10.94 18.73 -6.64
CA PRO A 55 -12.21 18.42 -5.99
C PRO A 55 -12.20 18.85 -4.50
N ASP A 56 -13.36 19.26 -4.00
CA ASP A 56 -13.53 19.66 -2.59
C ASP A 56 -13.32 18.50 -1.61
N LYS A 57 -13.63 17.28 -2.06
CA LYS A 57 -13.42 16.04 -1.30
C LYS A 57 -12.50 15.11 -2.08
N THR A 58 -11.73 14.30 -1.35
CA THR A 58 -10.86 13.30 -2.00
C THR A 58 -11.70 12.22 -2.65
N PRO A 59 -11.57 11.99 -3.98
CA PRO A 59 -12.28 10.93 -4.66
C PRO A 59 -11.75 9.55 -4.28
N VAL A 60 -12.65 8.63 -3.98
CA VAL A 60 -12.31 7.25 -3.60
C VAL A 60 -13.11 6.23 -4.41
N CYS A 61 -12.47 5.10 -4.71
CA CYS A 61 -13.16 4.00 -5.36
C CYS A 61 -14.36 3.54 -4.54
N PRO A 62 -15.49 3.15 -5.19
CA PRO A 62 -16.62 2.57 -4.50
C PRO A 62 -16.20 1.36 -3.66
N GLN A 63 -16.49 1.39 -2.37
CA GLN A 63 -16.04 0.41 -1.39
C GLN A 63 -16.97 0.32 -0.19
N ASN A 64 -16.96 -0.83 0.49
CA ASN A 64 -17.65 -1.05 1.74
C ASN A 64 -16.63 -1.15 2.87
N ILE A 65 -16.54 -0.13 3.69
CA ILE A 65 -15.67 -0.15 4.88
C ILE A 65 -16.37 -0.98 5.95
N SER A 66 -15.73 -2.08 6.35
CA SER A 66 -16.27 -2.94 7.39
C SER A 66 -15.94 -2.37 8.79
N PRO A 67 -16.82 -2.58 9.80
CA PRO A 67 -16.52 -2.18 11.19
C PRO A 67 -15.21 -2.81 11.71
N LEU A 68 -14.85 -4.01 11.24
CA LEU A 68 -13.60 -4.66 11.60
C LEU A 68 -12.39 -3.84 11.15
N LEU A 69 -12.45 -3.24 9.95
CA LEU A 69 -11.37 -2.39 9.46
C LEU A 69 -11.22 -1.12 10.30
N GLU A 70 -12.33 -0.46 10.64
CA GLU A 70 -12.28 0.75 11.49
C GLU A 70 -11.70 0.44 12.87
N ARG A 71 -12.00 -0.72 13.43
CA ARG A 71 -11.37 -1.20 14.66
C ARG A 71 -9.86 -1.40 14.49
N LEU A 72 -9.43 -1.90 13.33
CA LEU A 72 -8.02 -2.19 13.03
C LEU A 72 -7.22 -0.89 12.82
N ILE A 73 -7.64 -0.05 11.89
CA ILE A 73 -6.87 1.11 11.45
C ILE A 73 -7.31 2.44 12.05
N GLY A 74 -8.36 2.47 12.86
CA GLY A 74 -8.91 3.71 13.41
C GLY A 74 -9.84 4.45 12.44
N SER A 75 -10.01 5.75 12.65
CA SER A 75 -10.97 6.54 11.89
C SER A 75 -10.58 6.69 10.43
N THR A 76 -11.52 6.39 9.54
CA THR A 76 -11.38 6.63 8.09
C THR A 76 -11.86 8.01 7.65
N ASP A 77 -12.56 8.76 8.56
CA ASP A 77 -13.08 10.10 8.31
C ASP A 77 -13.89 10.23 6.99
N PRO A 78 -15.01 9.48 6.86
CA PRO A 78 -15.72 9.32 5.59
C PRO A 78 -16.28 10.62 5.00
N GLU A 79 -16.47 11.65 5.82
CA GLU A 79 -16.98 12.95 5.38
C GLU A 79 -16.01 13.69 4.44
N LYS A 80 -14.73 13.35 4.47
CA LYS A 80 -13.69 13.92 3.61
C LYS A 80 -13.65 13.30 2.22
N PHE A 81 -14.41 12.23 1.98
CA PHE A 81 -14.33 11.44 0.77
C PHE A 81 -15.60 11.55 -0.07
N GLU A 82 -15.43 11.43 -1.38
CA GLU A 82 -16.50 11.32 -2.36
C GLU A 82 -16.30 10.06 -3.20
N VAL A 83 -17.37 9.30 -3.39
CA VAL A 83 -17.31 8.06 -4.18
C VAL A 83 -17.19 8.39 -5.66
N ASP A 84 -16.13 7.91 -6.32
CA ASP A 84 -15.88 8.07 -7.76
C ASP A 84 -15.39 6.73 -8.35
N GLU A 85 -16.00 6.29 -9.45
CA GLU A 85 -15.55 5.10 -10.19
C GLU A 85 -14.23 5.32 -10.93
N SER A 86 -13.81 6.57 -11.06
CA SER A 86 -12.54 7.01 -11.66
C SER A 86 -11.64 7.66 -10.61
N PRO A 87 -11.17 6.90 -9.58
CA PRO A 87 -10.45 7.42 -8.42
C PRO A 87 -8.94 7.59 -8.70
N GLN A 88 -8.56 7.85 -9.95
CA GLN A 88 -7.16 7.98 -10.37
C GLN A 88 -6.60 9.36 -9.96
N PHE A 89 -6.38 9.52 -8.65
CA PHE A 89 -5.81 10.72 -8.05
C PHE A 89 -4.56 10.40 -7.23
N LEU A 90 -3.70 11.40 -7.07
CA LEU A 90 -2.56 11.33 -6.18
C LEU A 90 -2.40 12.64 -5.39
N THR A 91 -1.71 12.55 -4.27
CA THR A 91 -1.37 13.68 -3.41
C THR A 91 0.14 13.75 -3.24
N VAL A 92 0.72 14.91 -3.50
CA VAL A 92 2.15 15.17 -3.30
C VAL A 92 2.34 15.91 -1.98
N THR A 93 3.08 15.32 -1.06
CA THR A 93 3.47 15.93 0.22
C THR A 93 4.98 16.10 0.27
N ARG A 94 5.46 17.33 0.49
CA ARG A 94 6.88 17.66 0.58
C ARG A 94 7.19 18.52 1.80
N PRO A 95 8.44 18.58 2.29
CA PRO A 95 8.83 19.54 3.32
C PRO A 95 8.68 20.97 2.77
N GLU A 96 8.31 21.91 3.63
CA GLU A 96 8.25 23.34 3.29
C GLU A 96 9.65 23.89 2.94
N ALA A 97 10.62 23.53 3.75
CA ALA A 97 12.03 23.86 3.54
C ALA A 97 12.86 22.59 3.68
N PHE A 98 13.93 22.49 2.91
CA PHE A 98 14.89 21.38 2.98
C PHE A 98 16.32 21.92 2.79
N SER A 99 17.30 21.14 3.28
CA SER A 99 18.67 21.61 3.49
C SER A 99 19.53 21.66 2.23
N GLY A 100 19.02 21.26 1.06
CA GLY A 100 19.80 21.16 -0.18
C GLY A 100 19.25 21.99 -1.34
N ASN A 101 20.09 22.19 -2.36
CA ASN A 101 19.69 22.73 -3.66
C ASN A 101 19.31 21.62 -4.65
N GLU A 102 19.37 20.36 -4.23
CA GLU A 102 19.11 19.18 -5.06
C GLU A 102 17.65 18.74 -4.94
N SER A 103 17.16 18.07 -5.98
CA SER A 103 15.84 17.46 -5.97
C SER A 103 15.75 16.36 -4.91
N LEU A 104 14.58 16.26 -4.25
CA LEU A 104 14.35 15.31 -3.16
C LEU A 104 14.04 13.91 -3.67
N PRO A 105 14.49 12.84 -2.98
CA PRO A 105 14.03 11.48 -3.26
C PRO A 105 12.53 11.35 -3.05
N VAL A 106 11.91 10.52 -3.88
CA VAL A 106 10.45 10.35 -3.92
C VAL A 106 10.08 8.97 -3.43
N ILE A 107 9.16 8.89 -2.48
CA ILE A 107 8.53 7.65 -2.05
C ILE A 107 7.08 7.66 -2.53
N VAL A 108 6.70 6.65 -3.30
CA VAL A 108 5.33 6.47 -3.78
C VAL A 108 4.63 5.47 -2.85
N TRP A 109 3.63 5.95 -2.12
CA TRP A 109 2.81 5.14 -1.25
C TRP A 109 1.70 4.45 -2.02
N ILE A 110 1.72 3.10 -1.99
CA ILE A 110 0.67 2.23 -2.51
C ILE A 110 -0.04 1.59 -1.32
N HIS A 111 -1.26 2.06 -1.04
CA HIS A 111 -2.00 1.65 0.16
C HIS A 111 -2.44 0.18 0.12
N GLY A 112 -2.68 -0.39 1.29
CA GLY A 112 -3.27 -1.71 1.47
C GLY A 112 -4.80 -1.68 1.46
N GLY A 113 -5.41 -2.71 2.08
CA GLY A 113 -6.85 -2.85 2.20
C GLY A 113 -7.41 -4.00 1.36
N SER A 114 -6.63 -5.07 1.20
CA SER A 114 -7.02 -6.32 0.54
C SER A 114 -7.49 -6.15 -0.92
N TYR A 115 -7.04 -5.10 -1.60
CA TYR A 115 -7.51 -4.67 -2.92
C TYR A 115 -9.01 -4.32 -2.98
N GLU A 116 -9.65 -4.16 -1.85
CA GLU A 116 -11.11 -3.95 -1.73
C GLU A 116 -11.46 -2.58 -1.17
N ILE A 117 -10.62 -2.05 -0.29
CA ILE A 117 -10.86 -0.83 0.48
C ILE A 117 -9.60 0.02 0.59
N GLY A 118 -9.79 1.30 0.96
CA GLY A 118 -8.71 2.24 1.19
C GLY A 118 -8.63 3.36 0.14
N CYS A 119 -7.72 4.28 0.36
CA CYS A 119 -7.28 5.30 -0.59
C CYS A 119 -5.91 5.83 -0.16
N GLY A 120 -5.25 6.61 -1.02
CA GLY A 120 -3.94 7.18 -0.75
C GLY A 120 -3.94 8.16 0.44
N ASP A 121 -5.03 8.88 0.64
CA ASP A 121 -5.14 10.02 1.56
C ASP A 121 -5.90 9.71 2.87
N LEU A 122 -5.90 8.45 3.32
CA LEU A 122 -6.45 8.16 4.65
C LEU A 122 -5.68 8.91 5.74
N PRO A 123 -6.37 9.48 6.75
CA PRO A 123 -5.69 10.16 7.87
C PRO A 123 -4.64 9.29 8.57
N THR A 124 -4.84 7.97 8.58
CA THR A 124 -3.93 6.97 9.14
C THR A 124 -2.71 6.67 8.25
N SER A 125 -2.67 7.23 7.05
CA SER A 125 -1.50 7.18 6.14
C SER A 125 -0.93 8.57 5.82
N ASP A 126 -1.16 9.56 6.69
CA ASP A 126 -0.61 10.90 6.55
C ASP A 126 0.93 10.90 6.69
N PRO A 127 1.69 11.22 5.64
CA PRO A 127 3.15 11.16 5.65
C PRO A 127 3.82 12.39 6.29
N ALA A 128 3.08 13.33 6.87
CA ALA A 128 3.60 14.62 7.34
C ALA A 128 4.80 14.49 8.30
N ALA A 129 4.78 13.54 9.23
CA ALA A 129 5.89 13.30 10.14
C ALA A 129 7.15 12.85 9.38
N TRP A 130 6.99 11.87 8.49
CA TRP A 130 8.10 11.31 7.71
C TRP A 130 8.75 12.35 6.80
N VAL A 131 7.93 13.10 6.09
CA VAL A 131 8.36 14.18 5.19
C VAL A 131 9.15 15.27 5.92
N LYS A 132 8.67 15.69 7.11
CA LYS A 132 9.35 16.71 7.92
C LYS A 132 10.69 16.25 8.49
N GLU A 133 10.79 14.97 8.84
CA GLU A 133 11.97 14.42 9.49
C GLU A 133 13.09 14.08 8.52
N GLN A 134 12.77 13.81 7.24
CA GLN A 134 13.70 13.06 6.38
C GLN A 134 14.00 13.70 5.03
N ASP A 135 13.63 14.94 4.76
CA ASP A 135 13.86 15.59 3.46
C ASP A 135 13.54 14.65 2.27
N ILE A 136 12.31 14.17 2.21
CA ILE A 136 11.75 13.33 1.16
C ILE A 136 10.44 13.90 0.67
N ILE A 137 10.03 13.50 -0.54
CA ILE A 137 8.66 13.67 -1.03
C ILE A 137 7.93 12.35 -0.89
N VAL A 138 6.70 12.38 -0.38
CA VAL A 138 5.78 11.23 -0.43
C VAL A 138 4.65 11.54 -1.39
N VAL A 139 4.42 10.62 -2.34
CA VAL A 139 3.29 10.67 -3.26
C VAL A 139 2.33 9.54 -2.90
N SER A 140 1.16 9.91 -2.38
CA SER A 140 0.11 8.95 -2.03
C SER A 140 -0.78 8.71 -3.25
N VAL A 141 -1.00 7.45 -3.64
CA VAL A 141 -1.72 7.09 -4.87
C VAL A 141 -3.02 6.38 -4.53
N SER A 142 -4.14 6.88 -5.10
CA SER A 142 -5.44 6.21 -5.12
C SER A 142 -5.65 5.52 -6.47
N TYR A 143 -6.28 4.35 -6.45
CA TYR A 143 -6.50 3.50 -7.62
C TYR A 143 -7.80 2.71 -7.49
N ARG A 144 -8.29 2.12 -8.57
CA ARG A 144 -9.50 1.30 -8.54
C ARG A 144 -9.32 0.04 -7.70
N LEU A 145 -10.38 -0.30 -6.97
CA LEU A 145 -10.44 -1.39 -6.00
C LEU A 145 -11.53 -2.41 -6.36
N GLY A 146 -11.53 -3.53 -5.65
CA GLY A 146 -12.57 -4.52 -5.65
C GLY A 146 -12.97 -4.97 -7.05
N LEU A 147 -14.26 -4.92 -7.31
CA LEU A 147 -14.86 -5.28 -8.58
C LEU A 147 -14.37 -4.43 -9.76
N PHE A 148 -14.04 -3.16 -9.48
CA PHE A 148 -13.62 -2.18 -10.50
C PHE A 148 -12.15 -2.31 -10.90
N GLY A 149 -11.30 -2.83 -10.00
CA GLY A 149 -9.85 -2.85 -10.18
C GLY A 149 -9.22 -4.25 -10.26
N PHE A 150 -9.74 -5.24 -9.52
CA PHE A 150 -9.05 -6.50 -9.25
C PHE A 150 -9.91 -7.77 -9.46
N LEU A 151 -10.97 -7.66 -10.27
CA LEU A 151 -11.75 -8.80 -10.69
C LEU A 151 -12.17 -8.66 -12.14
N GLY A 152 -11.52 -9.37 -13.03
CA GLY A 152 -11.82 -9.37 -14.46
C GLY A 152 -11.57 -10.75 -15.08
N GLY A 153 -11.76 -10.88 -16.37
CA GLY A 153 -11.57 -12.15 -17.05
C GLY A 153 -11.88 -12.14 -18.55
N ASP A 154 -12.48 -11.06 -19.06
CA ASP A 154 -12.78 -10.91 -20.49
C ASP A 154 -12.68 -9.43 -20.93
N GLU A 155 -12.95 -9.14 -22.19
CA GLU A 155 -12.89 -7.80 -22.78
C GLU A 155 -13.93 -6.83 -22.18
N SER A 156 -15.05 -7.33 -21.65
CA SER A 156 -16.07 -6.49 -21.03
C SER A 156 -15.69 -6.01 -19.62
N ARG A 157 -14.84 -6.77 -18.95
CA ARG A 157 -14.28 -6.45 -17.64
C ARG A 157 -12.85 -7.01 -17.54
N PRO A 158 -11.84 -6.28 -18.05
CA PRO A 158 -10.45 -6.71 -18.04
C PRO A 158 -9.91 -6.88 -16.60
N ALA A 159 -8.98 -7.81 -16.45
CA ALA A 159 -8.30 -8.03 -15.17
C ALA A 159 -7.25 -6.95 -14.89
N ASN A 160 -6.87 -6.80 -13.62
CA ASN A 160 -5.74 -5.99 -13.17
C ASN A 160 -5.87 -4.48 -13.47
N LEU A 161 -7.08 -3.94 -13.62
CA LEU A 161 -7.28 -2.52 -13.93
C LEU A 161 -6.67 -1.60 -12.87
N GLY A 162 -6.73 -1.97 -11.58
CA GLY A 162 -6.08 -1.20 -10.52
C GLY A 162 -4.55 -1.21 -10.61
N LEU A 163 -3.95 -2.28 -11.16
CA LEU A 163 -2.50 -2.33 -11.41
C LEU A 163 -2.12 -1.42 -12.59
N PHE A 164 -2.96 -1.34 -13.63
CA PHE A 164 -2.78 -0.38 -14.71
C PHE A 164 -2.91 1.07 -14.22
N ASP A 165 -3.83 1.35 -13.27
CA ASP A 165 -3.93 2.66 -12.65
C ASP A 165 -2.62 3.05 -11.95
N MET A 166 -2.03 2.12 -11.17
CA MET A 166 -0.73 2.33 -10.52
C MET A 166 0.39 2.60 -11.53
N ILE A 167 0.42 1.88 -12.66
CA ILE A 167 1.40 2.11 -13.73
C ILE A 167 1.24 3.52 -14.32
N GLU A 168 0.02 3.97 -14.58
CA GLU A 168 -0.22 5.33 -15.07
C GLU A 168 0.16 6.40 -14.03
N ALA A 169 -0.09 6.15 -12.73
CA ALA A 169 0.39 7.04 -11.66
C ALA A 169 1.93 7.15 -11.67
N LEU A 170 2.63 6.03 -11.82
CA LEU A 170 4.10 6.01 -11.87
C LEU A 170 4.65 6.76 -13.10
N LYS A 171 4.02 6.61 -14.27
CA LYS A 171 4.36 7.38 -15.47
C LYS A 171 4.15 8.87 -15.24
N TRP A 172 3.03 9.25 -14.62
CA TRP A 172 2.76 10.63 -14.24
C TRP A 172 3.83 11.18 -13.30
N ILE A 173 4.18 10.43 -12.24
CA ILE A 173 5.20 10.82 -11.26
C ILE A 173 6.55 11.01 -11.97
N GLY A 174 6.99 10.03 -12.75
CA GLY A 174 8.24 10.14 -13.51
C GLY A 174 8.33 11.37 -14.41
N LYS A 175 7.19 11.80 -14.97
CA LYS A 175 7.12 12.96 -15.88
C LYS A 175 7.05 14.32 -15.17
N TYR A 176 6.37 14.39 -14.02
CA TYR A 176 5.96 15.68 -13.45
C TYR A 176 6.47 15.94 -12.03
N ILE A 177 7.06 14.99 -11.33
CA ILE A 177 7.43 15.17 -9.92
C ILE A 177 8.51 16.24 -9.71
N SER A 178 9.32 16.54 -10.73
CA SER A 178 10.33 17.59 -10.68
C SER A 178 9.75 18.99 -10.45
N PHE A 179 8.51 19.25 -10.92
CA PHE A 179 7.80 20.50 -10.66
C PHE A 179 7.41 20.69 -9.20
N PHE A 180 7.41 19.60 -8.42
CA PHE A 180 7.18 19.59 -6.98
C PHE A 180 8.49 19.50 -6.19
N GLY A 181 9.64 19.53 -6.86
CA GLY A 181 10.97 19.44 -6.25
C GLY A 181 11.47 18.00 -6.03
N GLY A 182 10.84 17.00 -6.65
CA GLY A 182 11.26 15.60 -6.59
C GLY A 182 12.25 15.21 -7.69
N ASP A 183 13.08 14.22 -7.40
CA ASP A 183 14.00 13.60 -8.35
C ASP A 183 13.32 12.44 -9.08
N PRO A 184 12.99 12.57 -10.38
CA PRO A 184 12.40 11.49 -11.17
C PRO A 184 13.37 10.30 -11.37
N GLY A 185 14.66 10.49 -11.16
CA GLY A 185 15.68 9.45 -11.17
C GLY A 185 15.79 8.68 -9.86
N ASN A 186 15.12 9.12 -8.80
CA ASN A 186 15.21 8.54 -7.45
C ASN A 186 13.82 8.26 -6.85
N ILE A 187 13.04 7.44 -7.54
CA ILE A 187 11.71 7.00 -7.13
C ILE A 187 11.80 5.64 -6.45
N SER A 188 11.24 5.53 -5.25
CA SER A 188 11.06 4.29 -4.49
C SER A 188 9.58 4.02 -4.29
N LEU A 189 9.15 2.75 -4.42
CA LEU A 189 7.78 2.35 -4.08
C LEU A 189 7.74 1.86 -2.63
N PHE A 190 6.71 2.23 -1.90
CA PHE A 190 6.42 1.71 -0.58
C PHE A 190 4.98 1.20 -0.53
N GLY A 191 4.79 -0.05 -0.16
CA GLY A 191 3.46 -0.64 -0.01
C GLY A 191 3.36 -1.55 1.20
N GLN A 192 2.17 -1.58 1.79
CA GLN A 192 1.84 -2.45 2.92
C GLN A 192 0.66 -3.35 2.57
N SER A 193 0.64 -4.60 3.06
CA SER A 193 -0.44 -5.54 2.80
C SER A 193 -0.64 -5.78 1.30
N SER A 194 -1.86 -5.67 0.78
CA SER A 194 -2.12 -5.73 -0.67
C SER A 194 -1.36 -4.67 -1.46
N GLY A 195 -1.07 -3.50 -0.89
CA GLY A 195 -0.16 -2.51 -1.51
C GLY A 195 1.27 -3.04 -1.63
N GLY A 196 1.76 -3.76 -0.61
CA GLY A 196 3.06 -4.44 -0.68
C GLY A 196 3.07 -5.57 -1.72
N ASP A 197 1.98 -6.33 -1.82
CA ASP A 197 1.79 -7.33 -2.89
C ASP A 197 1.79 -6.68 -4.27
N ALA A 198 1.09 -5.55 -4.43
CA ALA A 198 1.10 -4.78 -5.68
C ALA A 198 2.52 -4.29 -6.04
N VAL A 199 3.27 -3.74 -5.07
CA VAL A 199 4.65 -3.28 -5.28
C VAL A 199 5.54 -4.43 -5.75
N ALA A 200 5.44 -5.62 -5.14
CA ALA A 200 6.18 -6.79 -5.57
C ALA A 200 5.86 -7.18 -7.03
N HIS A 201 4.59 -7.04 -7.45
CA HIS A 201 4.16 -7.39 -8.79
C HIS A 201 4.46 -6.30 -9.83
N LEU A 202 4.48 -5.02 -9.44
CA LEU A 202 4.97 -3.94 -10.31
C LEU A 202 6.41 -4.17 -10.78
N MET A 203 7.25 -4.84 -10.00
CA MET A 203 8.62 -5.20 -10.40
C MET A 203 8.69 -6.15 -11.61
N ILE A 204 7.59 -6.84 -11.94
CA ILE A 204 7.50 -7.81 -13.04
C ILE A 204 6.34 -7.51 -14.01
N SER A 205 5.71 -6.34 -13.89
CA SER A 205 4.65 -5.90 -14.77
C SER A 205 5.21 -5.27 -16.04
N GLU A 206 4.58 -5.54 -17.18
CA GLU A 206 4.90 -4.87 -18.43
C GLU A 206 4.60 -3.37 -18.31
N GLY A 207 5.48 -2.52 -18.85
CA GLY A 207 5.33 -1.06 -18.87
C GLY A 207 5.75 -0.35 -17.59
N THR A 208 6.48 -1.03 -16.69
CA THR A 208 7.06 -0.43 -15.48
C THR A 208 8.57 -0.18 -15.58
N GLU A 209 9.18 -0.50 -16.69
CA GLU A 209 10.61 -0.40 -16.90
C GLU A 209 11.09 1.04 -16.66
N ASN A 210 12.08 1.19 -15.78
CA ASN A 210 12.69 2.48 -15.40
C ASN A 210 11.78 3.50 -14.69
N LEU A 211 10.55 3.13 -14.27
CA LEU A 211 9.67 4.04 -13.54
C LEU A 211 10.04 4.21 -12.07
N PHE A 212 10.80 3.27 -11.50
CA PHE A 212 11.30 3.31 -10.13
C PHE A 212 12.59 2.51 -10.00
N ARG A 213 13.31 2.71 -8.90
CA ARG A 213 14.60 2.04 -8.63
C ARG A 213 14.59 1.16 -7.41
N ARG A 214 13.72 1.42 -6.43
CA ARG A 214 13.70 0.73 -5.13
C ARG A 214 12.30 0.39 -4.72
N VAL A 215 12.19 -0.64 -3.89
CA VAL A 215 10.91 -1.06 -3.35
C VAL A 215 11.03 -1.40 -1.86
N ILE A 216 10.06 -0.94 -1.09
CA ILE A 216 9.87 -1.24 0.33
C ILE A 216 8.54 -1.99 0.44
N ILE A 217 8.59 -3.26 0.81
CA ILE A 217 7.46 -4.18 0.80
C ILE A 217 7.17 -4.63 2.22
N HIS A 218 6.12 -4.08 2.81
CA HIS A 218 5.66 -4.43 4.14
C HIS A 218 4.52 -5.42 4.10
N SER A 219 4.65 -6.52 4.82
CA SER A 219 3.55 -7.44 5.13
C SER A 219 2.73 -7.88 3.90
N ALA A 220 3.41 -8.07 2.77
CA ALA A 220 2.76 -8.53 1.53
C ALA A 220 2.25 -9.96 1.68
N PRO A 221 0.95 -10.25 1.48
CA PRO A 221 0.38 -11.57 1.65
C PRO A 221 0.68 -12.48 0.43
N LEU A 222 1.96 -12.60 0.06
CA LEU A 222 2.42 -13.36 -1.10
C LEU A 222 2.00 -14.84 -1.06
N GLY A 223 1.66 -15.38 0.12
CA GLY A 223 1.14 -16.74 0.27
C GLY A 223 -0.26 -16.94 -0.32
N PHE A 224 -1.02 -15.85 -0.52
CA PHE A 224 -2.35 -15.92 -1.12
C PHE A 224 -2.34 -15.97 -2.66
N ARG A 225 -1.23 -15.70 -3.30
CA ARG A 225 -1.15 -15.60 -4.77
C ARG A 225 -1.31 -16.94 -5.50
N HIS A 226 -0.94 -18.07 -4.87
CA HIS A 226 -0.90 -19.36 -5.55
C HIS A 226 -2.28 -19.97 -5.82
N LYS A 227 -2.46 -20.48 -7.05
CA LYS A 227 -3.64 -21.26 -7.47
C LYS A 227 -4.97 -20.54 -7.23
N ARG A 228 -5.01 -19.22 -7.51
CA ARG A 228 -6.22 -18.39 -7.34
C ARG A 228 -7.15 -18.41 -8.54
N GLN A 229 -6.67 -18.76 -9.71
CA GLN A 229 -7.41 -18.64 -10.97
C GLN A 229 -8.83 -19.20 -10.92
N LYS A 230 -9.04 -20.38 -10.29
CA LYS A 230 -10.37 -20.97 -10.15
C LYS A 230 -11.31 -20.12 -9.31
N MET A 231 -10.81 -19.60 -8.18
CA MET A 231 -11.60 -18.72 -7.29
C MET A 231 -11.97 -17.43 -8.01
N SER A 232 -10.98 -16.75 -8.62
CA SER A 232 -11.22 -15.49 -9.35
C SER A 232 -12.18 -15.69 -10.54
N ALA A 233 -12.02 -16.75 -11.33
CA ALA A 233 -12.89 -17.05 -12.44
C ALA A 233 -14.34 -17.37 -12.02
N GLU A 234 -14.51 -18.05 -10.90
CA GLU A 234 -15.84 -18.32 -10.36
C GLU A 234 -16.49 -17.05 -9.81
N PHE A 235 -15.73 -16.27 -9.02
CA PHE A 235 -16.24 -15.01 -8.48
C PHE A 235 -16.57 -14.03 -9.60
N PHE A 236 -15.74 -13.97 -10.65
CA PHE A 236 -16.03 -13.21 -11.87
C PHE A 236 -17.36 -13.62 -12.51
N ARG A 237 -17.59 -14.93 -12.76
CA ARG A 237 -18.84 -15.42 -13.36
C ARG A 237 -20.05 -15.09 -12.49
N ASN A 238 -19.94 -15.29 -11.17
CA ASN A 238 -21.05 -15.04 -10.25
C ASN A 238 -21.42 -13.56 -10.14
N THR A 239 -20.50 -12.66 -10.48
CA THR A 239 -20.70 -11.20 -10.47
C THR A 239 -20.81 -10.58 -11.86
N ALA A 240 -20.88 -11.39 -12.92
CA ALA A 240 -20.88 -10.89 -14.31
C ALA A 240 -22.05 -9.95 -14.61
N PHE A 241 -23.25 -10.21 -14.05
CA PHE A 241 -24.45 -9.40 -14.24
C PHE A 241 -24.32 -7.99 -13.64
N LEU A 242 -23.40 -7.77 -12.68
CA LEU A 242 -23.21 -6.46 -12.04
C LEU A 242 -22.63 -5.41 -13.00
N LYS A 243 -22.09 -5.81 -14.15
CA LYS A 243 -21.61 -4.84 -15.16
C LYS A 243 -22.70 -3.90 -15.66
N ASP A 244 -23.96 -4.35 -15.65
CA ASP A 244 -25.12 -3.62 -16.15
C ASP A 244 -25.84 -2.82 -15.03
N GLU A 245 -25.39 -2.95 -13.75
CA GLU A 245 -25.95 -2.20 -12.63
C GLU A 245 -25.51 -0.72 -12.72
N LYS A 246 -26.48 0.19 -12.68
CA LYS A 246 -26.25 1.62 -12.82
C LYS A 246 -25.80 2.26 -11.50
N GLU A 247 -26.32 1.78 -10.40
CA GLU A 247 -26.02 2.32 -9.07
C GLU A 247 -24.78 1.65 -8.49
N VAL A 248 -23.71 2.40 -8.44
CA VAL A 248 -22.36 1.97 -8.05
C VAL A 248 -22.31 1.38 -6.64
N LEU A 249 -22.98 2.01 -5.67
CA LEU A 249 -23.02 1.50 -4.30
C LEU A 249 -23.80 0.18 -4.20
N LYS A 250 -24.85 -0.01 -5.03
CA LYS A 250 -25.53 -1.31 -5.12
C LYS A 250 -24.62 -2.43 -5.64
N MET A 251 -23.69 -2.11 -6.54
CA MET A 251 -22.69 -3.10 -7.00
C MET A 251 -21.83 -3.59 -5.83
N THR A 252 -21.38 -2.66 -4.99
CA THR A 252 -20.55 -3.00 -3.82
C THR A 252 -21.34 -3.81 -2.77
N GLU A 253 -22.61 -3.54 -2.58
CA GLU A 253 -23.47 -4.33 -1.69
C GLU A 253 -23.79 -5.72 -2.28
N GLN A 254 -24.02 -5.80 -3.59
CA GLN A 254 -24.44 -7.04 -4.22
C GLN A 254 -23.32 -8.07 -4.32
N TYR A 255 -22.06 -7.66 -4.63
CA TYR A 255 -20.99 -8.65 -4.71
C TYR A 255 -20.71 -9.33 -3.36
N THR A 256 -20.99 -8.65 -2.24
CA THR A 256 -20.78 -9.24 -0.91
C THR A 256 -21.59 -10.51 -0.67
N LYS A 257 -22.75 -10.62 -1.34
CA LYS A 257 -23.62 -11.83 -1.28
C LYS A 257 -22.94 -13.06 -1.87
N PHE A 258 -21.92 -12.88 -2.71
CA PHE A 258 -21.15 -13.96 -3.32
C PHE A 258 -19.86 -14.30 -2.61
N LEU A 259 -19.42 -13.47 -1.64
CA LEU A 259 -18.22 -13.76 -0.82
C LEU A 259 -18.29 -15.14 -0.13
N PRO A 260 -19.42 -15.60 0.41
CA PRO A 260 -19.51 -16.94 1.00
C PRO A 260 -19.14 -18.07 0.04
N SER A 261 -19.35 -17.92 -1.26
CA SER A 261 -18.95 -18.92 -2.26
C SER A 261 -17.43 -19.12 -2.34
N THR A 262 -16.65 -18.12 -1.90
CA THR A 262 -15.18 -18.19 -1.88
C THR A 262 -14.62 -19.00 -0.70
N LEU A 263 -15.39 -19.22 0.37
CA LEU A 263 -14.93 -19.89 1.60
C LEU A 263 -14.37 -21.29 1.34
N ARG A 264 -14.88 -22.01 0.34
CA ARG A 264 -14.37 -23.33 -0.07
C ARG A 264 -12.91 -23.30 -0.56
N TYR A 265 -12.36 -22.13 -0.85
CA TYR A 265 -10.96 -21.96 -1.26
C TYR A 265 -10.01 -21.72 -0.09
N GLY A 266 -10.50 -21.88 1.16
CA GLY A 266 -9.73 -21.81 2.40
C GLY A 266 -9.18 -20.41 2.66
N LEU A 267 -7.95 -20.30 3.15
CA LEU A 267 -7.34 -19.02 3.55
C LEU A 267 -7.35 -17.95 2.44
N LYS A 268 -7.40 -18.33 1.16
CA LYS A 268 -7.46 -17.38 0.03
C LYS A 268 -8.73 -16.54 0.00
N SER A 269 -9.81 -17.05 0.60
CA SER A 269 -11.08 -16.33 0.73
C SER A 269 -11.01 -15.10 1.62
N ALA A 270 -9.97 -14.98 2.46
CA ALA A 270 -9.72 -13.77 3.26
C ALA A 270 -9.35 -12.55 2.39
N MET A 271 -8.95 -12.80 1.14
CA MET A 271 -8.69 -11.76 0.14
C MET A 271 -9.37 -12.14 -1.18
N PRO A 272 -10.68 -11.91 -1.35
CA PRO A 272 -11.41 -12.34 -2.54
C PRO A 272 -10.91 -11.63 -3.81
N PHE A 273 -10.51 -10.39 -3.71
CA PHE A 273 -9.86 -9.64 -4.78
C PHE A 273 -8.34 -9.78 -4.70
N CYS A 274 -7.67 -9.86 -5.85
CA CYS A 274 -6.23 -9.96 -5.95
C CYS A 274 -5.77 -9.76 -7.39
N LEU A 275 -4.49 -9.57 -7.59
CA LEU A 275 -3.84 -9.60 -8.88
C LEU A 275 -4.04 -10.94 -9.58
N GLN A 276 -4.31 -10.90 -10.88
CA GLN A 276 -4.63 -12.06 -11.69
C GLN A 276 -3.50 -12.36 -12.67
N TYR A 277 -2.73 -13.41 -12.40
CA TYR A 277 -1.68 -13.89 -13.30
C TYR A 277 -2.24 -14.41 -14.62
N GLY A 278 -1.45 -14.26 -15.70
CA GLY A 278 -1.83 -14.67 -17.05
C GLY A 278 -2.75 -13.69 -17.76
N TYR A 279 -3.02 -12.54 -17.14
CA TYR A 279 -3.65 -11.38 -17.74
C TYR A 279 -2.69 -10.19 -17.64
N ALA A 280 -2.60 -9.40 -18.72
CA ALA A 280 -1.78 -8.19 -18.71
C ALA A 280 -2.07 -7.32 -17.46
N PRO A 281 -1.03 -6.65 -16.93
CA PRO A 281 0.36 -6.61 -17.36
C PRO A 281 1.22 -7.73 -16.74
N LEU A 282 0.62 -8.78 -16.16
CA LEU A 282 1.33 -9.86 -15.44
C LEU A 282 1.53 -11.09 -16.31
N CYS A 283 2.72 -11.71 -16.15
CA CYS A 283 3.05 -13.01 -16.73
C CYS A 283 2.18 -14.14 -16.13
N ALA A 284 2.33 -15.37 -16.64
CA ALA A 284 1.72 -16.53 -16.01
C ALA A 284 2.32 -16.81 -14.62
N GLU A 285 1.51 -17.33 -13.68
CA GLU A 285 1.92 -17.59 -12.28
C GLU A 285 3.23 -18.39 -12.18
N LYS A 286 3.37 -19.42 -13.00
CA LYS A 286 4.56 -20.28 -13.02
C LYS A 286 5.86 -19.54 -13.36
N ASP A 287 5.78 -18.43 -14.08
CA ASP A 287 6.92 -17.66 -14.57
C ASP A 287 7.32 -16.54 -13.62
N SER A 288 6.49 -16.22 -12.61
CA SER A 288 6.67 -15.06 -11.74
C SER A 288 8.00 -15.06 -10.97
N LEU A 289 8.43 -16.21 -10.42
CA LEU A 289 9.71 -16.31 -9.72
C LEU A 289 10.90 -16.11 -10.67
N ALA A 290 10.81 -16.63 -11.89
CA ALA A 290 11.85 -16.43 -12.90
C ALA A 290 11.92 -14.95 -13.33
N MET A 291 10.78 -14.27 -13.45
CA MET A 291 10.74 -12.84 -13.78
C MET A 291 11.36 -11.99 -12.66
N TRP A 292 11.04 -12.22 -11.38
CA TRP A 292 11.69 -11.51 -10.27
C TRP A 292 13.20 -11.76 -10.25
N ARG A 293 13.66 -13.00 -10.49
CA ARG A 293 15.09 -13.32 -10.60
C ARG A 293 15.75 -12.59 -11.78
N LYS A 294 15.09 -12.55 -12.93
CA LYS A 294 15.57 -11.83 -14.13
C LYS A 294 15.77 -10.35 -13.87
N ASN A 295 14.81 -9.75 -13.14
CA ASN A 295 14.81 -8.31 -12.84
C ASN A 295 15.60 -7.95 -11.57
N ALA A 296 16.28 -8.91 -10.93
CA ALA A 296 16.90 -8.74 -9.62
C ALA A 296 17.97 -7.64 -9.55
N ARG A 297 18.61 -7.28 -10.67
CA ARG A 297 19.61 -6.20 -10.72
C ARG A 297 19.03 -4.82 -11.04
N GLN A 298 17.72 -4.74 -11.31
CA GLN A 298 17.07 -3.50 -11.69
C GLN A 298 16.60 -2.70 -10.48
N TYR A 299 16.29 -3.38 -9.38
CA TYR A 299 15.71 -2.77 -8.19
C TYR A 299 16.46 -3.16 -6.92
N ASP A 300 16.60 -2.21 -5.98
CA ASP A 300 16.97 -2.53 -4.61
C ASP A 300 15.69 -2.87 -3.83
N VAL A 301 15.73 -3.89 -2.98
CA VAL A 301 14.56 -4.43 -2.30
C VAL A 301 14.75 -4.42 -0.78
N LEU A 302 13.72 -3.95 -0.07
CA LEU A 302 13.55 -4.11 1.36
C LEU A 302 12.20 -4.78 1.60
N ILE A 303 12.18 -6.02 2.10
CA ILE A 303 10.97 -6.81 2.27
C ILE A 303 10.88 -7.43 3.66
N GLY A 304 9.71 -7.38 4.27
CA GLY A 304 9.51 -8.02 5.56
C GLY A 304 8.07 -8.01 6.01
N SER A 305 7.88 -8.40 7.27
CA SER A 305 6.56 -8.52 7.89
C SER A 305 6.63 -8.27 9.40
N ASN A 306 5.48 -8.14 10.00
CA ASN A 306 5.33 -8.14 11.44
C ASN A 306 5.41 -9.57 11.97
N HIS A 307 5.76 -9.74 13.25
CA HIS A 307 5.97 -11.04 13.87
C HIS A 307 4.66 -11.84 14.05
N ASP A 308 3.55 -11.15 14.35
CA ASP A 308 2.27 -11.77 14.72
C ASP A 308 1.14 -11.36 13.75
N GLU A 309 1.41 -11.34 12.44
CA GLU A 309 0.56 -10.75 11.37
C GLU A 309 -0.94 -11.02 11.55
N THR A 310 -1.32 -12.24 11.86
CA THR A 310 -2.74 -12.63 11.90
C THR A 310 -3.37 -12.52 13.28
N SER A 311 -2.63 -12.06 14.29
CA SER A 311 -3.08 -12.07 15.68
C SER A 311 -4.33 -11.25 15.92
N PHE A 312 -4.46 -10.07 15.31
CA PHE A 312 -5.67 -9.27 15.43
C PHE A 312 -6.90 -10.07 14.98
N TYR A 313 -6.87 -10.65 13.80
CA TYR A 313 -8.00 -11.39 13.24
C TYR A 313 -8.36 -12.64 14.02
N VAL A 314 -7.37 -13.29 14.62
CA VAL A 314 -7.55 -14.55 15.38
C VAL A 314 -7.94 -14.29 16.83
N LYS A 315 -7.28 -13.33 17.50
CA LYS A 315 -7.43 -13.09 18.94
C LYS A 315 -8.55 -12.12 19.30
N THR A 316 -8.98 -11.25 18.37
CA THR A 316 -10.08 -10.30 18.60
C THR A 316 -11.37 -10.71 17.89
N ALA A 317 -11.45 -11.95 17.38
CA ALA A 317 -12.66 -12.48 16.78
C ALA A 317 -13.81 -12.51 17.77
N GLU A 318 -14.91 -11.84 17.46
CA GLU A 318 -16.12 -11.82 18.32
C GLU A 318 -17.04 -13.02 18.08
N LYS A 319 -16.89 -13.69 16.96
CA LYS A 319 -17.71 -14.82 16.53
C LYS A 319 -16.86 -15.89 15.85
N GLY A 320 -17.35 -17.12 15.88
CA GLY A 320 -16.72 -18.24 15.20
C GLY A 320 -15.87 -19.11 16.12
N ILE A 321 -15.14 -20.06 15.53
CA ILE A 321 -14.41 -21.09 16.28
C ILE A 321 -13.32 -20.50 17.21
N TYR A 322 -12.72 -19.38 16.82
CA TYR A 322 -11.62 -18.77 17.56
C TYR A 322 -12.03 -18.32 18.98
N THR A 323 -13.28 -17.91 19.18
CA THR A 323 -13.80 -17.47 20.48
C THR A 323 -13.84 -18.58 21.56
N TYR A 324 -13.75 -19.83 21.13
CA TYR A 324 -13.82 -21.01 22.02
C TYR A 324 -12.48 -21.72 22.21
N LEU A 325 -11.42 -21.25 21.56
CA LEU A 325 -10.12 -21.92 21.61
C LEU A 325 -9.23 -21.35 22.72
N PRO A 326 -8.47 -22.21 23.42
CA PRO A 326 -7.45 -21.77 24.36
C PRO A 326 -6.37 -20.94 23.72
N GLU A 327 -5.83 -19.96 24.46
CA GLU A 327 -4.83 -19.01 23.95
C GLU A 327 -3.62 -19.71 23.28
N ARG A 328 -3.12 -20.79 23.86
CA ARG A 328 -2.01 -21.58 23.29
C ARG A 328 -2.33 -22.13 21.88
N ILE A 329 -3.60 -22.41 21.60
CA ILE A 329 -4.03 -22.86 20.27
C ILE A 329 -4.12 -21.66 19.33
N LEU A 330 -4.67 -20.54 19.81
CA LEU A 330 -4.70 -19.29 19.04
C LEU A 330 -3.28 -18.86 18.64
N ASP A 331 -2.30 -18.90 19.55
CA ASP A 331 -0.90 -18.59 19.26
C ASP A 331 -0.31 -19.50 18.17
N ARG A 332 -0.62 -20.79 18.20
CA ARG A 332 -0.19 -21.71 17.13
C ARG A 332 -0.82 -21.38 15.79
N ILE A 333 -2.09 -21.01 15.78
CA ILE A 333 -2.79 -20.59 14.56
C ILE A 333 -2.16 -19.30 14.02
N VAL A 334 -1.97 -18.30 14.88
CA VAL A 334 -1.30 -17.04 14.52
C VAL A 334 0.07 -17.33 13.91
N ARG A 335 0.90 -18.13 14.58
CA ARG A 335 2.23 -18.45 14.08
C ARG A 335 2.19 -19.19 12.73
N SER A 336 1.34 -20.20 12.61
CA SER A 336 1.22 -20.99 11.38
C SER A 336 0.74 -20.16 10.20
N THR A 337 -0.27 -19.31 10.41
CA THR A 337 -0.83 -18.45 9.36
C THR A 337 0.12 -17.31 9.00
N THR A 338 0.79 -16.67 9.97
CA THR A 338 1.84 -15.69 9.73
C THR A 338 2.95 -16.26 8.85
N VAL A 339 3.47 -17.45 9.21
CA VAL A 339 4.51 -18.13 8.42
C VAL A 339 4.03 -18.43 7.01
N SER A 340 2.84 -18.99 6.86
CA SER A 340 2.38 -19.47 5.55
C SER A 340 1.98 -18.35 4.60
N ILE A 341 1.44 -17.24 5.11
CA ILE A 341 0.93 -16.15 4.29
C ILE A 341 2.01 -15.09 4.01
N TYR A 342 2.86 -14.78 5.00
CA TYR A 342 3.79 -13.65 4.94
C TYR A 342 5.26 -14.08 4.95
N GLU A 343 5.75 -14.73 6.03
CA GLU A 343 7.19 -14.95 6.24
C GLU A 343 7.83 -15.89 5.20
N LYS A 344 7.27 -17.10 5.03
CA LYS A 344 7.83 -18.10 4.12
C LYS A 344 7.81 -17.63 2.66
N PRO A 345 6.72 -17.05 2.15
CA PRO A 345 6.71 -16.49 0.80
C PRO A 345 7.68 -15.32 0.61
N ALA A 346 7.81 -14.41 1.58
CA ALA A 346 8.78 -13.32 1.53
C ALA A 346 10.22 -13.84 1.54
N ARG A 347 10.52 -14.88 2.34
CA ARG A 347 11.84 -15.53 2.34
C ARG A 347 12.15 -16.20 0.99
N ILE A 348 11.21 -16.94 0.42
CA ILE A 348 11.38 -17.56 -0.92
C ILE A 348 11.61 -16.47 -1.98
N PHE A 349 10.88 -15.38 -1.92
CA PHE A 349 11.10 -14.22 -2.78
C PHE A 349 12.52 -13.69 -2.62
N ALA A 350 12.96 -13.44 -1.37
CA ALA A 350 14.27 -12.86 -1.07
C ALA A 350 15.43 -13.75 -1.51
N GLU A 351 15.38 -15.05 -1.23
CA GLU A 351 16.36 -16.03 -1.67
C GLU A 351 16.45 -16.09 -3.21
N ASN A 352 15.30 -16.19 -3.87
CA ASN A 352 15.22 -16.20 -5.33
C ASN A 352 15.76 -14.91 -5.97
N TYR A 353 15.49 -13.75 -5.35
CA TYR A 353 15.97 -12.46 -5.80
C TYR A 353 17.48 -12.30 -5.62
N ALA A 354 18.01 -12.71 -4.46
CA ALA A 354 19.46 -12.73 -4.19
C ALA A 354 20.24 -13.65 -5.14
N GLN A 355 19.67 -14.80 -5.51
CA GLN A 355 20.25 -15.70 -6.53
C GLN A 355 20.34 -15.06 -7.92
N GLY A 356 19.47 -14.08 -8.23
CA GLY A 356 19.56 -13.24 -9.42
C GLY A 356 20.61 -12.13 -9.35
N GLY A 357 21.32 -12.02 -8.22
CA GLY A 357 22.32 -10.98 -7.96
C GLY A 357 21.70 -9.65 -7.51
N GLY A 358 20.46 -9.66 -7.01
CA GLY A 358 19.75 -8.48 -6.51
C GLY A 358 20.24 -8.03 -5.15
N ASN A 359 20.19 -6.71 -4.91
CA ASN A 359 20.43 -6.14 -3.60
C ASN A 359 19.12 -6.17 -2.79
N ILE A 360 19.12 -6.98 -1.72
CA ILE A 360 17.91 -7.21 -0.92
C ILE A 360 18.21 -7.27 0.57
N TYR A 361 17.33 -6.62 1.32
CA TYR A 361 17.26 -6.69 2.78
C TYR A 361 15.94 -7.32 3.20
N THR A 362 15.99 -8.12 4.27
CA THR A 362 14.79 -8.64 4.92
C THR A 362 14.65 -8.04 6.32
N PHE A 363 13.41 -7.80 6.74
CA PHE A 363 13.15 -7.30 8.08
C PHE A 363 11.98 -8.03 8.76
N ARG A 364 11.94 -7.91 10.11
CA ARG A 364 10.82 -8.32 10.94
C ARG A 364 10.60 -7.27 12.03
N ILE A 365 9.34 -6.90 12.23
CA ILE A 365 8.93 -5.96 13.29
C ILE A 365 8.30 -6.78 14.43
N HIS A 366 8.81 -6.58 15.65
CA HIS A 366 8.33 -7.21 16.87
C HIS A 366 7.54 -6.25 17.73
N SER A 367 6.64 -6.77 18.55
CA SER A 367 6.14 -6.03 19.70
C SER A 367 7.05 -6.31 20.89
N LYS A 368 7.59 -5.25 21.50
CA LYS A 368 8.32 -5.34 22.78
C LYS A 368 7.44 -4.94 23.97
N ILE A 369 6.16 -4.71 23.74
CA ILE A 369 5.20 -4.30 24.75
C ILE A 369 4.64 -5.53 25.45
N LYS A 370 4.90 -5.66 26.75
CA LYS A 370 4.26 -6.66 27.61
C LYS A 370 2.77 -6.34 27.73
N ASN A 371 1.95 -7.37 27.73
CA ASN A 371 0.47 -7.28 27.85
C ASN A 371 -0.29 -6.71 26.64
N ASN A 372 0.38 -6.47 25.51
CA ASN A 372 -0.35 -6.22 24.28
C ASN A 372 -0.94 -7.56 23.76
N PRO A 373 -2.27 -7.71 23.72
CA PRO A 373 -2.91 -8.98 23.40
C PRO A 373 -2.71 -9.41 21.95
N VAL A 374 -2.50 -8.44 21.04
CA VAL A 374 -2.32 -8.69 19.61
C VAL A 374 -0.87 -8.69 19.15
N GLY A 375 0.07 -8.31 20.02
CA GLY A 375 1.49 -8.31 19.67
C GLY A 375 1.82 -7.41 18.48
N ALA A 376 2.76 -7.85 17.64
CA ALA A 376 3.09 -7.19 16.38
C ALA A 376 2.16 -7.67 15.27
N SER A 377 0.90 -7.28 15.34
CA SER A 377 -0.14 -7.67 14.39
C SER A 377 -0.01 -6.95 13.04
N HIS A 378 -0.81 -7.40 12.07
CA HIS A 378 -0.94 -6.71 10.78
C HIS A 378 -1.28 -5.23 10.94
N CYS A 379 -0.67 -4.37 10.18
CA CYS A 379 -0.80 -2.91 10.19
C CYS A 379 -0.18 -2.19 11.41
N VAL A 380 0.42 -2.85 12.41
CA VAL A 380 1.06 -2.17 13.55
C VAL A 380 2.29 -1.36 13.13
N ASP A 381 2.85 -1.65 11.98
CA ASP A 381 3.94 -0.93 11.32
C ASP A 381 3.50 0.43 10.73
N LEU A 382 2.24 0.59 10.39
CA LEU A 382 1.73 1.83 9.77
C LEU A 382 1.84 3.06 10.67
N PRO A 383 1.43 3.05 11.96
CA PRO A 383 1.59 4.20 12.85
C PRO A 383 3.06 4.53 13.14
N LEU A 384 4.00 3.60 12.94
CA LEU A 384 5.44 3.88 13.02
C LEU A 384 5.93 4.73 11.84
N ILE A 385 5.33 4.55 10.68
CA ILE A 385 5.65 5.29 9.45
C ILE A 385 4.79 6.56 9.34
N PHE A 386 3.48 6.41 9.51
CA PHE A 386 2.49 7.47 9.40
C PHE A 386 2.05 7.92 10.79
N GLU A 387 2.92 8.67 11.46
CA GLU A 387 2.70 9.13 12.84
C GLU A 387 1.62 10.22 12.88
N ASN A 388 0.38 9.82 13.11
CA ASN A 388 -0.75 10.71 13.33
C ASN A 388 -1.58 10.23 14.52
N ARG A 389 -1.28 10.75 15.74
CA ARG A 389 -1.93 10.31 16.97
C ARG A 389 -3.46 10.41 16.92
N GLU A 390 -3.98 11.49 16.34
CA GLU A 390 -5.43 11.71 16.28
C GLU A 390 -6.14 10.69 15.39
N ALA A 391 -5.54 10.32 14.27
CA ALA A 391 -6.09 9.32 13.37
C ALA A 391 -6.03 7.90 13.98
N TRP A 392 -4.95 7.58 14.71
CA TRP A 392 -4.73 6.26 15.27
C TRP A 392 -5.32 6.04 16.66
N LYS A 393 -5.81 7.07 17.35
CA LYS A 393 -6.23 7.00 18.77
C LYS A 393 -7.34 5.99 19.09
N HIS A 394 -8.14 5.62 18.10
CA HIS A 394 -9.25 4.67 18.25
C HIS A 394 -8.92 3.28 17.69
N SER A 395 -7.72 3.08 17.18
CA SER A 395 -7.28 1.76 16.68
C SER A 395 -7.06 0.79 17.82
N GLU A 396 -7.69 -0.37 17.75
CA GLU A 396 -7.50 -1.44 18.72
C GLU A 396 -6.10 -2.08 18.65
N LEU A 397 -5.38 -1.90 17.53
CA LEU A 397 -3.99 -2.34 17.40
C LEU A 397 -3.07 -1.66 18.40
N LEU A 398 -3.37 -0.40 18.74
CA LEU A 398 -2.55 0.42 19.61
C LEU A 398 -3.04 0.43 21.06
N LYS A 399 -4.05 -0.39 21.37
CA LYS A 399 -4.52 -0.53 22.73
C LYS A 399 -3.37 -0.95 23.64
N ASP A 400 -3.19 -0.20 24.75
CA ASP A 400 -2.13 -0.40 25.75
C ASP A 400 -0.69 -0.17 25.22
N ILE A 401 -0.52 0.37 23.99
CA ILE A 401 0.78 0.82 23.48
C ILE A 401 0.95 2.30 23.78
N PRO A 402 1.96 2.71 24.59
CA PRO A 402 2.26 4.12 24.82
C PRO A 402 2.60 4.82 23.49
N TRP A 403 1.99 5.99 23.24
CA TRP A 403 2.27 6.72 22.00
C TRP A 403 3.75 7.11 21.86
N GLU A 404 4.44 7.34 22.99
CA GLU A 404 5.88 7.60 22.99
C GLU A 404 6.68 6.45 22.38
N HIS A 405 6.30 5.20 22.66
CA HIS A 405 6.91 4.02 22.04
C HIS A 405 6.76 4.01 20.50
N ILE A 406 5.55 4.38 20.01
CA ILE A 406 5.30 4.54 18.57
C ILE A 406 6.18 5.63 17.98
N ARG A 407 6.26 6.80 18.64
CA ARG A 407 7.03 7.96 18.19
C ARG A 407 8.53 7.66 18.10
N GLU A 408 9.12 7.11 19.17
CA GLU A 408 10.57 6.84 19.24
C GLU A 408 10.99 5.76 18.21
N ASN A 409 10.31 4.63 18.19
CA ASN A 409 10.62 3.57 17.23
C ASN A 409 10.28 3.99 15.80
N GLY A 410 9.19 4.75 15.62
CA GLY A 410 8.78 5.29 14.32
C GLY A 410 9.82 6.24 13.74
N ARG A 411 10.35 7.19 14.52
CA ARG A 411 11.40 8.11 14.08
C ARG A 411 12.62 7.36 13.52
N LYS A 412 13.09 6.34 14.24
CA LYS A 412 14.22 5.51 13.80
C LYS A 412 13.88 4.71 12.54
N LEU A 413 12.68 4.14 12.46
CA LEU A 413 12.25 3.36 11.31
C LEU A 413 12.11 4.24 10.05
N ARG A 414 11.51 5.43 10.18
CA ARG A 414 11.39 6.42 9.10
C ARG A 414 12.75 6.87 8.57
N ALA A 415 13.74 7.04 9.47
CA ALA A 415 15.11 7.38 9.07
C ALA A 415 15.75 6.26 8.23
N LEU A 416 15.66 5.01 8.68
CA LEU A 416 16.20 3.85 7.95
C LEU A 416 15.55 3.66 6.57
N TRP A 417 14.22 3.80 6.49
CA TRP A 417 13.50 3.65 5.23
C TRP A 417 13.79 4.81 4.26
N ALA A 418 13.97 6.03 4.78
CA ALA A 418 14.41 7.16 3.96
C ALA A 418 15.86 7.01 3.49
N GLU A 419 16.77 6.49 4.33
CA GLU A 419 18.14 6.16 3.91
C GLU A 419 18.13 5.13 2.77
N PHE A 420 17.36 4.05 2.94
CA PHE A 420 17.20 3.05 1.87
C PHE A 420 16.60 3.65 0.59
N ALA A 421 15.58 4.49 0.71
CA ALA A 421 14.96 5.15 -0.43
C ALA A 421 15.91 6.10 -1.17
N ARG A 422 16.87 6.72 -0.47
CA ARG A 422 17.90 7.57 -1.10
C ARG A 422 18.98 6.77 -1.81
N THR A 423 19.45 5.67 -1.19
CA THR A 423 20.73 5.05 -1.54
C THR A 423 20.64 3.60 -1.97
N GLY A 424 19.53 2.91 -1.69
CA GLY A 424 19.39 1.45 -1.82
C GLY A 424 20.18 0.67 -0.76
N ARG A 425 20.71 1.36 0.26
CA ARG A 425 21.53 0.75 1.32
C ARG A 425 21.07 1.23 2.68
N ILE A 426 21.38 0.45 3.71
CA ILE A 426 21.21 0.82 5.10
C ILE A 426 22.57 0.64 5.77
N SER A 427 23.12 1.70 6.37
CA SER A 427 24.39 1.68 7.05
C SER A 427 24.34 0.80 8.30
N ASN A 428 25.46 0.19 8.65
CA ASN A 428 25.59 -0.54 9.91
C ASN A 428 25.56 0.40 11.13
N ASP A 429 25.94 1.66 10.92
CA ASP A 429 25.99 2.68 11.98
C ASP A 429 24.64 3.40 12.18
N SER A 430 23.66 3.14 11.31
CA SER A 430 22.33 3.74 11.43
C SER A 430 21.61 3.24 12.68
N GLU A 431 21.02 4.16 13.43
CA GLU A 431 20.26 3.86 14.64
C GLU A 431 19.04 2.99 14.31
N ARG A 432 18.93 1.82 14.93
CA ARG A 432 17.83 0.88 14.72
C ARG A 432 16.81 0.93 15.85
N PRO A 433 15.51 0.88 15.53
CA PRO A 433 14.50 0.67 16.57
C PRO A 433 14.69 -0.70 17.22
N GLU A 434 14.44 -0.78 18.53
CA GLU A 434 14.59 -2.04 19.30
C GLU A 434 13.65 -3.15 18.85
N ILE A 435 12.57 -2.76 18.18
CA ILE A 435 11.53 -3.65 17.65
C ILE A 435 11.88 -4.25 16.28
N LEU A 436 13.02 -3.86 15.68
CA LEU A 436 13.37 -4.22 14.31
C LEU A 436 14.50 -5.26 14.27
N GLU A 437 14.24 -6.38 13.62
CA GLU A 437 15.26 -7.27 13.06
C GLU A 437 15.45 -6.92 11.58
N LEU A 438 16.70 -6.70 11.15
CA LEU A 438 17.03 -6.30 9.78
C LEU A 438 18.30 -7.02 9.33
N HIS A 439 18.21 -7.69 8.19
CA HIS A 439 19.29 -8.49 7.63
C HIS A 439 19.48 -8.20 6.15
N LYS A 440 20.73 -8.05 5.72
CA LYS A 440 21.07 -8.09 4.30
C LYS A 440 21.18 -9.54 3.86
N VAL A 441 20.51 -9.90 2.79
CA VAL A 441 20.61 -11.27 2.22
C VAL A 441 21.88 -11.34 1.37
N PRO A 442 22.78 -12.31 1.61
CA PRO A 442 23.99 -12.48 0.82
C PRO A 442 23.65 -12.82 -0.64
N PRO A 443 24.44 -12.35 -1.62
CA PRO A 443 24.33 -12.82 -2.99
C PRO A 443 24.51 -14.33 -3.07
N GLY A 444 23.61 -15.03 -3.76
CA GLY A 444 23.69 -16.49 -3.95
C GLY A 444 23.21 -17.33 -2.76
N ALA A 445 22.53 -16.70 -1.78
CA ALA A 445 21.90 -17.40 -0.65
C ALA A 445 20.74 -18.32 -1.07
#